data_4d60ea894d48befd3f85e15e87b04192
#
_entry.id   4d60ea894d48befd3f85e15e87b04192
#
_cell.length_a   1.000
_cell.length_b   1.000
_cell.length_c   1.000
_cell.angle_alpha   90.00
_cell.angle_beta   90.00
_cell.angle_gamma   90.00
#
_symmetry.space_group_name_H-M   'P 1'
#
loop_
_entity.id
_entity.type
_entity.pdbx_description
1 polymer ?
#
loop_
_entity_poly.entity_id
_entity_poly.type
_entity_poly.pdbx_seq_one_letter_code
_entity_poly.pdbx_strand_id
1 'polypeptide(L)'
;MPGSLIRLHVDHAERQSALFDAVQRSGAFDVRVLRLVTGDYLVDHEVLIERKTIADFAISLIDGRLFPQVARLARSRYRSVLLIEGPQPAAMPDVHPHALEGALVSLAAMWRLPVLHSRDPDHSLRTLRFLADQVGQRRDQVLRRFDRKPKRLASRRLFVLQGLPGVGPAIARRLLHQFGSVEGAMTADEAALTAVRGLGRRKAARIREVAGDPAPPDFRGAIGEWGDTAHAGEADADGRVASKPATIYIDRG
;
A
#
# COMPACT_ATOMS: atom_id res chain seq x y z
N MET A 1 -24.84 5.64 -7.82
CA MET A 1 -24.67 4.86 -6.58
C MET A 1 -24.19 5.82 -5.51
N PRO A 2 -24.85 5.97 -4.35
CA PRO A 2 -24.27 6.72 -3.25
C PRO A 2 -22.99 5.99 -2.86
N GLY A 3 -21.84 6.70 -2.97
CA GLY A 3 -20.54 6.15 -2.66
C GLY A 3 -20.49 5.69 -1.21
N SER A 4 -19.85 4.54 -0.92
CA SER A 4 -19.60 4.11 0.44
C SER A 4 -18.82 5.21 1.17
N LEU A 5 -19.21 5.52 2.42
CA LEU A 5 -18.48 6.47 3.24
C LEU A 5 -17.01 6.01 3.42
N ILE A 6 -16.10 6.96 3.37
CA ILE A 6 -14.68 6.72 3.61
C ILE A 6 -14.47 6.46 5.11
N ARG A 7 -13.88 5.34 5.48
CA ARG A 7 -13.57 5.04 6.89
C ARG A 7 -12.40 5.91 7.35
N LEU A 8 -12.61 6.68 8.40
CA LEU A 8 -11.60 7.57 8.95
C LEU A 8 -11.50 7.38 10.46
N HIS A 9 -10.33 6.92 10.91
CA HIS A 9 -10.00 6.98 12.33
C HIS A 9 -9.24 8.26 12.62
N VAL A 10 -9.63 8.95 13.67
CA VAL A 10 -9.06 10.24 14.08
C VAL A 10 -8.57 10.12 15.51
N ASP A 11 -7.35 10.60 15.77
CA ASP A 11 -6.84 10.64 17.15
C ASP A 11 -7.63 11.61 18.01
N HIS A 12 -7.74 11.29 19.29
CA HIS A 12 -8.44 12.14 20.27
C HIS A 12 -7.88 13.57 20.33
N ALA A 13 -6.59 13.77 20.11
CA ALA A 13 -5.96 15.08 20.14
C ALA A 13 -6.46 16.01 19.02
N GLU A 14 -6.90 15.44 17.89
CA GLU A 14 -7.39 16.19 16.74
C GLU A 14 -8.87 16.61 16.82
N ARG A 15 -9.59 16.21 17.87
CA ARG A 15 -11.04 16.52 18.01
C ARG A 15 -11.40 18.00 17.98
N GLN A 16 -10.47 18.87 18.31
CA GLN A 16 -10.66 20.33 18.32
C GLN A 16 -9.99 21.02 17.14
N SER A 17 -9.51 20.25 16.15
CA SER A 17 -8.88 20.83 14.97
C SER A 17 -9.91 21.31 13.96
N ALA A 18 -9.59 22.38 13.25
CA ALA A 18 -10.43 22.87 12.16
C ALA A 18 -10.60 21.85 11.02
N LEU A 19 -9.62 20.96 10.84
CA LEU A 19 -9.73 19.84 9.88
C LEU A 19 -10.79 18.83 10.36
N PHE A 20 -10.83 18.50 11.65
CA PHE A 20 -11.86 17.61 12.17
C PHE A 20 -13.26 18.17 11.96
N ASP A 21 -13.45 19.47 12.21
CA ASP A 21 -14.73 20.16 11.94
C ASP A 21 -15.10 20.11 10.44
N ALA A 22 -14.13 20.31 9.55
CA ALA A 22 -14.35 20.21 8.11
C ALA A 22 -14.73 18.78 7.69
N VAL A 23 -14.09 17.75 8.26
CA VAL A 23 -14.41 16.34 8.05
C VAL A 23 -15.84 16.05 8.48
N GLN A 24 -16.25 16.48 9.67
CA GLN A 24 -17.63 16.29 10.18
C GLN A 24 -18.68 16.93 9.28
N ARG A 25 -18.44 18.20 8.88
CA ARG A 25 -19.38 18.92 7.99
C ARG A 25 -19.49 18.30 6.60
N SER A 26 -18.47 17.62 6.13
CA SER A 26 -18.45 17.08 4.77
C SER A 26 -19.43 15.93 4.52
N GLY A 27 -19.78 15.19 5.56
CA GLY A 27 -20.63 13.99 5.47
C GLY A 27 -20.04 12.85 4.60
N ALA A 28 -18.78 12.96 4.17
CA ALA A 28 -18.15 12.00 3.27
C ALA A 28 -17.45 10.83 3.98
N PHE A 29 -17.35 10.90 5.32
CA PHE A 29 -16.56 9.97 6.12
C PHE A 29 -17.40 9.25 7.18
N ASP A 30 -17.13 7.95 7.36
CA ASP A 30 -17.48 7.20 8.57
C ASP A 30 -16.36 7.42 9.59
N VAL A 31 -16.59 8.36 10.52
CA VAL A 31 -15.56 8.85 11.45
C VAL A 31 -15.62 8.09 12.77
N ARG A 32 -14.48 7.55 13.19
CA ARG A 32 -14.28 6.97 14.51
C ARG A 32 -13.15 7.68 15.22
N VAL A 33 -13.47 8.31 16.37
CA VAL A 33 -12.47 8.94 17.21
C VAL A 33 -11.95 7.93 18.22
N LEU A 34 -10.63 7.70 18.21
CA LEU A 34 -9.97 6.74 19.09
C LEU A 34 -8.52 7.20 19.34
N ARG A 35 -7.83 6.57 20.27
CA ARG A 35 -6.41 6.85 20.49
C ARG A 35 -5.57 6.08 19.49
N LEU A 36 -4.87 6.79 18.61
CA LEU A 36 -3.89 6.19 17.71
C LEU A 36 -2.52 6.07 18.42
N VAL A 37 -1.80 5.01 18.16
CA VAL A 37 -0.44 4.81 18.71
C VAL A 37 0.52 5.84 18.16
N THR A 38 0.31 6.26 16.90
CA THR A 38 1.07 7.30 16.20
C THR A 38 0.21 7.84 15.05
N GLY A 39 0.45 9.08 14.65
CA GLY A 39 -0.32 9.78 13.64
C GLY A 39 -1.66 10.28 14.14
N ASP A 40 -2.28 11.13 13.37
CA ASP A 40 -3.50 11.87 13.74
C ASP A 40 -4.74 11.35 13.01
N TYR A 41 -4.58 10.88 11.78
CA TYR A 41 -5.66 10.35 10.93
C TYR A 41 -5.24 9.05 10.27
N LEU A 42 -6.14 8.06 10.25
CA LEU A 42 -5.95 6.80 9.53
C LEU A 42 -7.09 6.59 8.54
N VAL A 43 -6.77 6.69 7.25
CA VAL A 43 -7.70 6.55 6.13
C VAL A 43 -7.77 5.09 5.70
N ASP A 44 -8.97 4.52 5.68
CA ASP A 44 -9.30 3.17 5.20
C ASP A 44 -8.40 2.05 5.73
N HIS A 45 -7.83 2.22 6.94
CA HIS A 45 -6.87 1.31 7.56
C HIS A 45 -5.57 1.10 6.74
N GLU A 46 -5.26 2.00 5.81
CA GLU A 46 -4.07 1.88 4.96
C GLU A 46 -3.11 3.07 5.04
N VAL A 47 -3.64 4.29 5.09
CA VAL A 47 -2.82 5.50 5.06
C VAL A 47 -2.90 6.22 6.40
N LEU A 48 -1.77 6.28 7.09
CA LEU A 48 -1.61 6.99 8.36
C LEU A 48 -1.06 8.39 8.09
N ILE A 49 -1.71 9.40 8.62
CA ILE A 49 -1.36 10.79 8.39
C ILE A 49 -1.03 11.43 9.73
N GLU A 50 0.13 12.02 9.81
CA GLU A 50 0.50 13.00 10.84
C GLU A 50 0.24 14.38 10.26
N ARG A 51 -0.65 15.16 10.88
CA ARG A 51 -0.91 16.54 10.50
C ARG A 51 -0.08 17.47 11.37
N LYS A 52 0.51 18.46 10.77
CA LYS A 52 1.28 19.44 11.50
C LYS A 52 1.11 20.81 10.85
N THR A 53 0.80 21.83 11.64
CA THR A 53 0.87 23.19 11.10
C THR A 53 2.32 23.52 10.75
N ILE A 54 2.51 24.46 9.84
CA ILE A 54 3.88 24.85 9.47
C ILE A 54 4.64 25.44 10.67
N ALA A 55 3.94 26.11 11.58
CA ALA A 55 4.52 26.63 12.83
C ALA A 55 4.95 25.47 13.75
N ASP A 56 4.09 24.46 13.95
CA ASP A 56 4.42 23.29 14.77
C ASP A 56 5.54 22.45 14.14
N PHE A 57 5.62 22.41 12.81
CA PHE A 57 6.72 21.76 12.10
C PHE A 57 8.05 22.44 12.44
N ALA A 58 8.11 23.76 12.36
CA ALA A 58 9.29 24.53 12.69
C ALA A 58 9.70 24.39 14.17
N ILE A 59 8.73 24.53 15.08
CA ILE A 59 8.96 24.35 16.52
C ILE A 59 9.47 22.92 16.80
N SER A 60 8.86 21.90 16.20
CA SER A 60 9.28 20.51 16.41
C SER A 60 10.68 20.21 15.86
N LEU A 61 11.12 20.96 14.84
CA LEU A 61 12.48 20.87 14.31
C LEU A 61 13.49 21.48 15.31
N ILE A 62 13.20 22.68 15.84
CA ILE A 62 14.04 23.36 16.84
C ILE A 62 14.18 22.52 18.10
N ASP A 63 13.05 22.01 18.62
CA ASP A 63 12.99 21.21 19.84
C ASP A 63 13.57 19.78 19.67
N GLY A 64 13.99 19.41 18.46
CA GLY A 64 14.50 18.07 18.16
C GLY A 64 13.43 16.97 18.19
N ARG A 65 12.14 17.31 18.34
CA ARG A 65 11.02 16.34 18.43
C ARG A 65 10.60 15.78 17.06
N LEU A 66 10.92 16.47 15.96
CA LEU A 66 10.50 16.11 14.61
C LEU A 66 10.97 14.69 14.23
N PHE A 67 12.26 14.42 14.30
CA PHE A 67 12.82 13.14 13.86
C PHE A 67 12.39 11.93 14.72
N PRO A 68 12.29 12.01 16.06
CA PRO A 68 11.65 10.96 16.85
C PRO A 68 10.19 10.68 16.46
N GLN A 69 9.39 11.68 16.10
CA GLN A 69 8.02 11.49 15.58
C GLN A 69 8.05 10.77 14.23
N VAL A 70 8.88 11.26 13.32
CA VAL A 70 9.10 10.64 11.98
C VAL A 70 9.54 9.19 12.10
N ALA A 71 10.45 8.87 13.02
CA ALA A 71 10.89 7.50 13.26
C ALA A 71 9.74 6.56 13.68
N ARG A 72 8.77 7.05 14.46
CA ARG A 72 7.58 6.27 14.82
C ARG A 72 6.68 6.06 13.61
N LEU A 73 6.44 7.10 12.81
CA LEU A 73 5.66 7.01 11.58
C LEU A 73 6.29 6.05 10.57
N ALA A 74 7.61 6.11 10.38
CA ALA A 74 8.34 5.24 9.45
C ALA A 74 8.32 3.76 9.86
N ARG A 75 8.18 3.47 11.16
CA ARG A 75 8.04 2.10 11.68
C ARG A 75 6.60 1.59 11.67
N SER A 76 5.64 2.45 11.34
CA SER A 76 4.24 2.04 11.25
C SER A 76 4.04 0.99 10.16
N ARG A 77 3.13 0.06 10.39
CA ARG A 77 2.68 -0.90 9.36
C ARG A 77 1.89 -0.24 8.23
N TYR A 78 1.40 0.97 8.48
CA TYR A 78 0.62 1.74 7.50
C TYR A 78 1.54 2.56 6.60
N ARG A 79 1.01 3.00 5.48
CA ARG A 79 1.69 3.99 4.62
C ARG A 79 1.60 5.34 5.27
N SER A 80 2.68 5.77 5.89
CA SER A 80 2.70 7.03 6.61
C SER A 80 2.97 8.21 5.68
N VAL A 81 2.30 9.33 5.97
CA VAL A 81 2.40 10.61 5.26
C VAL A 81 2.45 11.72 6.30
N LEU A 82 3.31 12.69 6.10
CA LEU A 82 3.29 13.95 6.84
C LEU A 82 2.49 14.97 6.03
N LEU A 83 1.43 15.54 6.61
CA LEU A 83 0.63 16.61 6.03
C LEU A 83 0.97 17.92 6.74
N ILE A 84 1.65 18.83 6.04
CA ILE A 84 1.96 20.16 6.55
C ILE A 84 0.87 21.12 6.10
N GLU A 85 0.17 21.73 7.07
CA GLU A 85 -0.96 22.61 6.82
C GLU A 85 -0.61 24.06 7.12
N GLY A 86 -0.96 24.94 6.22
CA GLY A 86 -0.82 26.38 6.36
C GLY A 86 -0.08 27.02 5.18
N PRO A 87 -0.15 28.35 5.08
CA PRO A 87 0.60 29.08 4.06
C PRO A 87 2.10 28.91 4.31
N GLN A 88 2.87 28.79 3.23
CA GLN A 88 4.34 28.86 3.37
C GLN A 88 4.71 30.24 3.93
N PRO A 89 5.33 30.32 5.10
CA PRO A 89 5.74 31.60 5.65
C PRO A 89 6.87 32.18 4.81
N ALA A 90 6.78 33.45 4.52
CA ALA A 90 7.85 34.17 3.84
C ALA A 90 9.16 34.20 4.67
N ALA A 91 9.04 34.14 6.00
CA ALA A 91 10.13 33.93 6.94
C ALA A 91 9.55 33.44 8.29
N MET A 92 10.27 32.58 8.96
CA MET A 92 10.02 32.25 10.38
C MET A 92 11.11 32.91 11.22
N PRO A 93 10.75 33.75 12.20
CA PRO A 93 11.73 34.59 12.90
C PRO A 93 12.88 33.81 13.57
N ASP A 94 12.61 32.56 13.99
CA ASP A 94 13.56 31.77 14.78
C ASP A 94 14.10 30.53 14.05
N VAL A 95 13.79 30.37 12.76
CA VAL A 95 14.25 29.20 11.98
C VAL A 95 14.94 29.64 10.69
N HIS A 96 16.20 29.25 10.55
CA HIS A 96 16.92 29.49 9.33
C HIS A 96 16.23 28.76 8.14
N PRO A 97 15.95 29.44 7.01
CA PRO A 97 15.25 28.83 5.87
C PRO A 97 15.86 27.49 5.41
N HIS A 98 17.20 27.40 5.35
CA HIS A 98 17.88 26.15 4.99
C HIS A 98 17.66 25.00 6.00
N ALA A 99 17.33 25.28 7.26
CA ALA A 99 17.04 24.23 8.22
C ALA A 99 15.70 23.54 7.90
N LEU A 100 14.68 24.30 7.50
CA LEU A 100 13.40 23.76 7.05
C LEU A 100 13.55 22.95 5.74
N GLU A 101 14.27 23.51 4.78
CA GLU A 101 14.55 22.81 3.52
C GLU A 101 15.33 21.52 3.76
N GLY A 102 16.38 21.57 4.56
CA GLY A 102 17.19 20.40 4.93
C GLY A 102 16.37 19.34 5.67
N ALA A 103 15.45 19.74 6.55
CA ALA A 103 14.52 18.81 7.19
C ALA A 103 13.61 18.14 6.17
N LEU A 104 12.99 18.89 5.25
CA LEU A 104 12.12 18.34 4.20
C LEU A 104 12.87 17.35 3.28
N VAL A 105 14.10 17.69 2.88
CA VAL A 105 14.98 16.80 2.11
C VAL A 105 15.27 15.52 2.90
N SER A 106 15.60 15.65 4.19
CA SER A 106 15.86 14.51 5.07
C SER A 106 14.62 13.60 5.18
N LEU A 107 13.43 14.17 5.38
CA LEU A 107 12.17 13.42 5.45
C LEU A 107 11.94 12.61 4.17
N ALA A 108 12.09 13.25 3.02
CA ALA A 108 11.85 12.60 1.75
C ALA A 108 12.93 11.56 1.38
N ALA A 109 14.20 11.92 1.50
CA ALA A 109 15.30 11.12 0.98
C ALA A 109 15.79 10.06 1.98
N MET A 110 15.95 10.40 3.26
CA MET A 110 16.51 9.49 4.27
C MET A 110 15.43 8.67 4.96
N TRP A 111 14.31 9.31 5.33
CA TRP A 111 13.21 8.63 6.01
C TRP A 111 12.16 8.04 5.07
N ARG A 112 12.22 8.38 3.77
CA ARG A 112 11.23 7.96 2.77
C ARG A 112 9.79 8.23 3.19
N LEU A 113 9.60 9.30 3.95
CA LEU A 113 8.29 9.75 4.41
C LEU A 113 7.76 10.80 3.42
N PRO A 114 6.69 10.51 2.67
CA PRO A 114 6.05 11.50 1.82
C PRO A 114 5.59 12.71 2.63
N VAL A 115 5.84 13.90 2.10
CA VAL A 115 5.37 15.16 2.68
C VAL A 115 4.39 15.80 1.70
N LEU A 116 3.18 16.05 2.19
CA LEU A 116 2.14 16.76 1.45
C LEU A 116 1.93 18.13 2.08
N HIS A 117 1.57 19.11 1.27
CA HIS A 117 1.25 20.46 1.70
C HIS A 117 -0.21 20.77 1.45
N SER A 118 -0.86 21.38 2.43
CA SER A 118 -2.19 21.96 2.30
C SER A 118 -2.18 23.41 2.77
N ARG A 119 -3.00 24.26 2.15
CA ARG A 119 -3.06 25.68 2.48
C ARG A 119 -3.92 25.98 3.71
N ASP A 120 -4.94 25.14 3.92
CA ASP A 120 -6.02 25.34 4.85
C ASP A 120 -6.70 24.00 5.19
N PRO A 121 -7.56 23.91 6.19
CA PRO A 121 -8.29 22.70 6.56
C PRO A 121 -9.16 22.13 5.44
N ASP A 122 -9.76 22.96 4.58
CA ASP A 122 -10.57 22.50 3.46
C ASP A 122 -9.70 21.84 2.37
N HIS A 123 -8.48 22.34 2.17
CA HIS A 123 -7.51 21.68 1.31
C HIS A 123 -7.00 20.37 1.93
N SER A 124 -6.77 20.33 3.24
CA SER A 124 -6.46 19.10 3.97
C SER A 124 -7.57 18.05 3.82
N LEU A 125 -8.84 18.44 3.96
CA LEU A 125 -10.00 17.59 3.73
C LEU A 125 -9.99 16.99 2.31
N ARG A 126 -9.75 17.81 1.28
CA ARG A 126 -9.64 17.30 -0.11
C ARG A 126 -8.50 16.32 -0.26
N THR A 127 -7.37 16.56 0.41
CA THR A 127 -6.21 15.66 0.40
C THR A 127 -6.56 14.30 1.03
N LEU A 128 -7.29 14.28 2.16
CA LEU A 128 -7.79 13.03 2.76
C LEU A 128 -8.67 12.25 1.78
N ARG A 129 -9.57 12.93 1.07
CA ARG A 129 -10.43 12.29 0.05
C ARG A 129 -9.63 11.72 -1.10
N PHE A 130 -8.68 12.46 -1.64
CA PHE A 130 -7.81 11.94 -2.71
C PHE A 130 -6.99 10.73 -2.26
N LEU A 131 -6.50 10.71 -1.02
CA LEU A 131 -5.80 9.54 -0.48
C LEU A 131 -6.74 8.33 -0.38
N ALA A 132 -7.99 8.53 0.08
CA ALA A 132 -8.99 7.47 0.12
C ALA A 132 -9.34 6.94 -1.29
N ASP A 133 -9.51 7.83 -2.27
CA ASP A 133 -9.76 7.45 -3.66
C ASP A 133 -8.60 6.62 -4.22
N GLN A 134 -7.35 7.00 -3.92
CA GLN A 134 -6.16 6.23 -4.33
C GLN A 134 -6.10 4.84 -3.67
N VAL A 135 -6.50 4.74 -2.41
CA VAL A 135 -6.62 3.45 -1.70
C VAL A 135 -7.70 2.58 -2.35
N GLY A 136 -8.90 3.15 -2.58
CA GLY A 136 -10.00 2.46 -3.24
C GLY A 136 -9.62 1.95 -4.63
N GLN A 137 -9.03 2.82 -5.47
CA GLN A 137 -8.56 2.44 -6.80
C GLN A 137 -7.51 1.33 -6.78
N ARG A 138 -6.64 1.27 -5.76
CA ARG A 138 -5.66 0.20 -5.60
C ARG A 138 -6.32 -1.14 -5.25
N ARG A 139 -7.36 -1.13 -4.41
CA ARG A 139 -8.12 -2.35 -4.09
C ARG A 139 -8.84 -2.90 -5.31
N ASP A 140 -9.38 -2.02 -6.16
CA ASP A 140 -10.05 -2.39 -7.40
C ASP A 140 -9.07 -2.70 -8.54
N GLN A 141 -7.82 -2.27 -8.43
CA GLN A 141 -6.77 -2.62 -9.38
C GLN A 141 -6.27 -4.04 -9.12
N VAL A 142 -7.04 -5.04 -9.54
CA VAL A 142 -6.51 -6.36 -9.85
C VAL A 142 -5.25 -6.17 -10.68
N LEU A 143 -4.09 -6.41 -10.05
CA LEU A 143 -2.74 -6.48 -10.61
C LEU A 143 -2.63 -6.02 -12.08
N ARG A 144 -2.56 -4.70 -12.32
CA ARG A 144 -2.16 -4.22 -13.65
C ARG A 144 -0.74 -4.72 -13.89
N ARG A 145 -0.60 -5.67 -14.80
CA ARG A 145 0.72 -6.00 -15.34
C ARG A 145 1.26 -4.74 -16.00
N PHE A 146 2.34 -4.18 -15.46
CA PHE A 146 2.95 -2.94 -15.91
C PHE A 146 3.59 -3.03 -17.31
N ASP A 147 3.62 -4.23 -17.89
CA ASP A 147 4.20 -4.46 -19.20
C ASP A 147 3.23 -4.17 -20.34
N ARG A 148 3.78 -3.62 -21.42
CA ARG A 148 3.06 -3.34 -22.66
C ARG A 148 2.48 -4.64 -23.23
N LYS A 149 1.15 -4.76 -23.32
CA LYS A 149 0.49 -5.95 -23.86
C LYS A 149 1.03 -6.27 -25.26
N PRO A 150 1.48 -7.49 -25.52
CA PRO A 150 2.00 -7.88 -26.82
C PRO A 150 0.93 -7.73 -27.90
N LYS A 151 1.32 -7.20 -29.09
CA LYS A 151 0.37 -7.02 -30.19
C LYS A 151 0.13 -8.31 -30.99
N ARG A 152 1.16 -9.17 -31.14
CA ARG A 152 1.08 -10.42 -31.92
C ARG A 152 0.40 -11.54 -31.13
N LEU A 153 -0.46 -12.32 -31.78
CA LEU A 153 -1.23 -13.42 -31.16
C LEU A 153 -0.32 -14.42 -30.42
N ALA A 154 0.77 -14.87 -31.07
CA ALA A 154 1.73 -15.77 -30.43
C ALA A 154 2.31 -15.22 -29.13
N SER A 155 2.70 -13.94 -29.14
CA SER A 155 3.22 -13.27 -27.94
C SER A 155 2.14 -13.10 -26.88
N ARG A 156 0.87 -12.87 -27.25
CA ARG A 156 -0.26 -12.81 -26.30
C ARG A 156 -0.50 -14.14 -25.61
N ARG A 157 -0.43 -15.26 -26.36
CA ARG A 157 -0.57 -16.63 -25.80
C ARG A 157 0.52 -16.89 -24.76
N LEU A 158 1.79 -16.57 -25.08
CA LEU A 158 2.88 -16.68 -24.14
C LEU A 158 2.71 -15.78 -22.91
N PHE A 159 2.22 -14.56 -23.11
CA PHE A 159 1.96 -13.60 -22.05
C PHE A 159 0.87 -14.08 -21.06
N VAL A 160 -0.19 -14.70 -21.58
CA VAL A 160 -1.26 -15.29 -20.74
C VAL A 160 -0.69 -16.44 -19.90
N LEU A 161 0.04 -17.37 -20.52
CA LEU A 161 0.62 -18.52 -19.80
C LEU A 161 1.66 -18.12 -18.74
N GLN A 162 2.39 -17.02 -18.94
CA GLN A 162 3.30 -16.47 -17.93
C GLN A 162 2.58 -15.90 -16.70
N GLY A 163 1.26 -15.79 -16.74
CA GLY A 163 0.44 -15.46 -15.58
C GLY A 163 0.25 -16.60 -14.60
N LEU A 164 0.53 -17.83 -15.03
CA LEU A 164 0.41 -19.00 -14.18
C LEU A 164 1.57 -19.09 -13.17
N PRO A 165 1.33 -19.61 -11.95
CA PRO A 165 2.33 -19.70 -10.91
C PRO A 165 3.59 -20.45 -11.35
N GLY A 166 4.75 -19.80 -11.26
CA GLY A 166 6.04 -20.40 -11.59
C GLY A 166 6.29 -20.65 -13.08
N VAL A 167 5.48 -20.06 -13.97
CA VAL A 167 5.62 -20.17 -15.42
C VAL A 167 6.33 -18.95 -15.99
N GLY A 168 7.63 -19.08 -16.24
CA GLY A 168 8.41 -18.08 -16.98
C GLY A 168 8.33 -18.28 -18.50
N PRO A 169 9.01 -17.40 -19.29
CA PRO A 169 8.95 -17.42 -20.76
C PRO A 169 9.31 -18.77 -21.40
N ALA A 170 10.29 -19.47 -20.83
CA ALA A 170 10.75 -20.77 -21.34
C ALA A 170 9.71 -21.88 -21.10
N ILE A 171 9.06 -21.88 -19.92
CA ILE A 171 8.02 -22.85 -19.58
C ILE A 171 6.76 -22.56 -20.38
N ALA A 172 6.37 -21.28 -20.54
CA ALA A 172 5.23 -20.88 -21.35
C ALA A 172 5.34 -21.38 -22.81
N ARG A 173 6.54 -21.28 -23.41
CA ARG A 173 6.80 -21.84 -24.75
C ARG A 173 6.62 -23.35 -24.81
N ARG A 174 7.11 -24.09 -23.81
CA ARG A 174 6.97 -25.55 -23.74
C ARG A 174 5.52 -25.98 -23.56
N LEU A 175 4.78 -25.27 -22.67
CA LEU A 175 3.35 -25.49 -22.49
C LEU A 175 2.59 -25.32 -23.81
N LEU A 176 2.84 -24.19 -24.50
CA LEU A 176 2.18 -23.92 -25.77
C LEU A 176 2.56 -24.94 -26.85
N HIS A 177 3.80 -25.41 -26.87
CA HIS A 177 4.27 -26.45 -27.80
C HIS A 177 3.62 -27.81 -27.49
N GLN A 178 3.51 -28.21 -26.23
CA GLN A 178 2.98 -29.50 -25.81
C GLN A 178 1.46 -29.57 -25.92
N PHE A 179 0.75 -28.50 -25.55
CA PHE A 179 -0.72 -28.48 -25.52
C PHE A 179 -1.38 -27.73 -26.69
N GLY A 180 -0.59 -27.12 -27.57
CA GLY A 180 -1.06 -26.44 -28.79
C GLY A 180 -1.77 -25.10 -28.56
N SER A 181 -2.43 -24.92 -27.43
CA SER A 181 -3.21 -23.71 -27.10
C SER A 181 -3.07 -23.31 -25.65
N VAL A 182 -3.51 -22.09 -25.32
CA VAL A 182 -3.63 -21.61 -23.93
C VAL A 182 -4.68 -22.44 -23.19
N GLU A 183 -5.81 -22.72 -23.84
CA GLU A 183 -6.88 -23.53 -23.29
C GLU A 183 -6.38 -24.94 -22.95
N GLY A 184 -5.72 -25.62 -23.90
CA GLY A 184 -5.15 -26.95 -23.65
C GLY A 184 -4.16 -26.99 -22.50
N ALA A 185 -3.35 -25.93 -22.32
CA ALA A 185 -2.44 -25.82 -21.16
C ALA A 185 -3.17 -25.57 -19.85
N MET A 186 -4.29 -24.81 -19.86
CA MET A 186 -5.08 -24.51 -18.66
C MET A 186 -6.00 -25.66 -18.23
N THR A 187 -6.44 -26.52 -19.18
CA THR A 187 -7.31 -27.66 -18.89
C THR A 187 -6.53 -28.96 -18.67
N ALA A 188 -5.20 -28.96 -18.92
CA ALA A 188 -4.36 -30.13 -18.70
C ALA A 188 -4.36 -30.56 -17.21
N ASP A 189 -4.37 -31.87 -16.97
CA ASP A 189 -4.27 -32.44 -15.65
C ASP A 189 -2.85 -32.29 -15.03
N GLU A 190 -2.70 -32.56 -13.74
CA GLU A 190 -1.44 -32.42 -13.04
C GLU A 190 -0.34 -33.34 -13.59
N ALA A 191 -0.70 -34.54 -14.05
CA ALA A 191 0.25 -35.50 -14.62
C ALA A 191 0.83 -34.99 -15.93
N ALA A 192 -0.05 -34.53 -16.85
CA ALA A 192 0.34 -33.94 -18.13
C ALA A 192 1.20 -32.65 -17.93
N LEU A 193 0.83 -31.80 -16.98
CA LEU A 193 1.62 -30.62 -16.64
C LEU A 193 3.01 -30.98 -16.10
N THR A 194 3.11 -32.02 -15.26
CA THR A 194 4.38 -32.47 -14.69
C THR A 194 5.33 -33.05 -15.74
N ALA A 195 4.80 -33.58 -16.84
CA ALA A 195 5.60 -34.06 -17.99
C ALA A 195 6.33 -32.90 -18.72
N VAL A 196 5.91 -31.64 -18.53
CA VAL A 196 6.59 -30.47 -19.11
C VAL A 196 7.90 -30.21 -18.38
N ARG A 197 9.02 -30.23 -19.09
CA ARG A 197 10.34 -29.97 -18.51
C ARG A 197 10.36 -28.61 -17.78
N GLY A 198 10.67 -28.65 -16.46
CA GLY A 198 10.74 -27.47 -15.59
C GLY A 198 9.45 -27.19 -14.80
N LEU A 199 8.42 -28.02 -14.98
CA LEU A 199 7.24 -28.06 -14.13
C LEU A 199 7.32 -29.32 -13.24
N GLY A 200 7.69 -29.14 -11.96
CA GLY A 200 7.55 -30.20 -10.96
C GLY A 200 6.15 -30.22 -10.34
N ARG A 201 5.81 -31.26 -9.58
CA ARG A 201 4.49 -31.47 -8.93
C ARG A 201 3.96 -30.22 -8.22
N ARG A 202 4.79 -29.53 -7.42
CA ARG A 202 4.38 -28.31 -6.70
C ARG A 202 3.89 -27.17 -7.61
N LYS A 203 4.52 -27.02 -8.78
CA LYS A 203 4.11 -25.98 -9.76
C LYS A 203 2.85 -26.41 -10.51
N ALA A 204 2.75 -27.70 -10.89
CA ALA A 204 1.59 -28.26 -11.55
C ALA A 204 0.35 -28.14 -10.67
N ALA A 205 0.42 -28.50 -9.39
CA ALA A 205 -0.67 -28.33 -8.43
C ALA A 205 -1.12 -26.86 -8.33
N ARG A 206 -0.18 -25.90 -8.19
CA ARG A 206 -0.51 -24.47 -8.16
C ARG A 206 -1.14 -23.96 -9.47
N ILE A 207 -0.73 -24.49 -10.60
CA ILE A 207 -1.36 -24.15 -11.88
C ILE A 207 -2.81 -24.66 -11.90
N ARG A 208 -3.06 -25.88 -11.40
CA ARG A 208 -4.42 -26.43 -11.30
C ARG A 208 -5.30 -25.64 -10.34
N GLU A 209 -4.77 -25.25 -9.20
CA GLU A 209 -5.44 -24.37 -8.22
C GLU A 209 -5.93 -23.07 -8.88
N VAL A 210 -5.08 -22.42 -9.70
CA VAL A 210 -5.43 -21.16 -10.38
C VAL A 210 -6.33 -21.36 -11.60
N ALA A 211 -6.16 -22.47 -12.35
CA ALA A 211 -6.83 -22.69 -13.62
C ALA A 211 -8.06 -23.61 -13.53
N GLY A 212 -8.19 -24.39 -12.46
CA GLY A 212 -9.16 -25.48 -12.36
C GLY A 212 -10.32 -25.28 -11.42
N ASP A 213 -10.16 -24.49 -10.38
CA ASP A 213 -11.23 -24.28 -9.41
C ASP A 213 -12.15 -23.13 -9.83
N PRO A 214 -13.49 -23.30 -9.71
CA PRO A 214 -14.41 -22.20 -9.90
C PRO A 214 -14.08 -21.09 -8.90
N ALA A 215 -14.01 -19.85 -9.38
CA ALA A 215 -13.85 -18.71 -8.49
C ALA A 215 -14.97 -18.73 -7.43
N PRO A 216 -14.67 -18.50 -6.13
CA PRO A 216 -15.69 -18.43 -5.10
C PRO A 216 -16.75 -17.40 -5.48
N PRO A 217 -18.04 -17.62 -5.13
CA PRO A 217 -19.16 -16.78 -5.54
C PRO A 217 -19.02 -15.32 -5.07
N ASP A 218 -18.19 -15.07 -4.08
CA ASP A 218 -17.81 -13.73 -3.62
C ASP A 218 -16.30 -13.45 -3.84
N PHE A 219 -15.94 -13.28 -5.11
CA PHE A 219 -14.56 -12.91 -5.48
C PHE A 219 -14.11 -11.55 -4.90
N ARG A 220 -15.03 -10.67 -4.54
CA ARG A 220 -14.73 -9.39 -3.87
C ARG A 220 -14.33 -9.58 -2.42
N GLY A 221 -14.94 -10.56 -1.71
CA GLY A 221 -14.55 -10.95 -0.36
C GLY A 221 -13.16 -11.60 -0.30
N ALA A 222 -12.84 -12.47 -1.25
CA ALA A 222 -11.56 -13.19 -1.30
C ALA A 222 -10.34 -12.26 -1.54
N ILE A 223 -10.51 -11.14 -2.23
CA ILE A 223 -9.43 -10.14 -2.41
C ILE A 223 -9.17 -9.37 -1.10
N GLY A 224 -10.18 -9.20 -0.24
CA GLY A 224 -10.05 -8.56 1.07
C GLY A 224 -9.29 -9.41 2.08
N GLU A 225 -9.46 -10.73 2.05
CA GLU A 225 -8.78 -11.66 2.97
C GLU A 225 -7.29 -11.88 2.63
N TRP A 226 -6.88 -11.71 1.37
CA TRP A 226 -5.47 -11.84 0.98
C TRP A 226 -4.58 -10.71 1.53
N GLY A 227 -5.17 -9.60 1.97
CA GLY A 227 -4.45 -8.51 2.62
C GLY A 227 -4.23 -8.73 4.13
N ASP A 228 -5.07 -9.51 4.79
CA ASP A 228 -5.08 -9.62 6.25
C ASP A 228 -4.31 -10.83 6.83
N THR A 229 -4.04 -11.87 6.04
CA THR A 229 -3.38 -13.09 6.56
C THR A 229 -1.85 -13.04 6.56
N ALA A 230 -1.24 -11.96 6.10
CA ALA A 230 0.22 -11.91 5.98
C ALA A 230 0.98 -11.59 7.28
N HIS A 231 0.35 -11.22 8.40
CA HIS A 231 1.05 -10.97 9.66
C HIS A 231 0.14 -11.07 10.90
N ALA A 232 -0.44 -12.25 11.14
CA ALA A 232 -0.76 -12.64 12.51
C ALA A 232 0.48 -13.31 13.09
N GLY A 233 1.44 -12.53 13.57
CA GLY A 233 2.51 -13.01 14.42
C GLY A 233 1.91 -13.36 15.78
N GLU A 234 1.94 -14.62 16.16
CA GLU A 234 1.65 -15.07 17.51
C GLU A 234 2.53 -14.30 18.50
N ALA A 235 1.89 -13.52 19.36
CA ALA A 235 2.54 -12.94 20.53
C ALA A 235 2.63 -14.05 21.58
N ASP A 236 3.81 -14.26 22.16
CA ASP A 236 3.98 -15.12 23.30
C ASP A 236 3.30 -14.54 24.55
N ALA A 237 3.15 -15.35 25.58
CA ALA A 237 2.45 -15.00 26.81
C ALA A 237 3.02 -13.79 27.57
N ASP A 238 4.14 -13.20 27.11
CA ASP A 238 4.86 -12.07 27.71
C ASP A 238 4.78 -10.78 26.86
N GLY A 239 4.04 -10.75 25.75
CA GLY A 239 3.82 -9.55 24.94
C GLY A 239 5.02 -9.06 24.13
N ARG A 240 6.01 -9.91 23.88
CA ARG A 240 7.18 -9.58 23.07
C ARG A 240 7.05 -10.14 21.66
N VAL A 241 7.02 -9.26 20.68
CA VAL A 241 7.07 -9.63 19.26
C VAL A 241 8.52 -9.92 18.90
N ALA A 242 8.83 -11.19 18.61
CA ALA A 242 10.13 -11.60 18.12
C ALA A 242 10.33 -11.06 16.68
N SER A 243 11.16 -10.03 16.53
CA SER A 243 11.62 -9.54 15.24
C SER A 243 12.66 -10.50 14.65
N LYS A 244 12.28 -11.29 13.65
CA LYS A 244 13.28 -11.96 12.80
C LYS A 244 13.93 -10.92 11.88
N PRO A 245 15.27 -10.93 11.75
CA PRO A 245 15.96 -10.03 10.85
C PRO A 245 15.60 -10.34 9.40
N ALA A 246 15.28 -9.30 8.62
CA ALA A 246 15.08 -9.40 7.19
C ALA A 246 16.40 -9.81 6.52
N THR A 247 16.42 -10.98 5.91
CA THR A 247 17.54 -11.41 5.05
C THR A 247 17.47 -10.61 3.76
N ILE A 248 18.40 -9.66 3.61
CA ILE A 248 18.61 -8.93 2.37
C ILE A 248 19.34 -9.87 1.41
N TYR A 249 18.65 -10.33 0.36
CA TYR A 249 19.30 -10.97 -0.78
C TYR A 249 19.93 -9.87 -1.65
N ILE A 250 21.24 -9.75 -1.59
CA ILE A 250 22.03 -8.98 -2.57
C ILE A 250 22.38 -9.98 -3.68
N ASP A 251 21.74 -9.83 -4.85
CA ASP A 251 22.17 -10.51 -6.06
C ASP A 251 23.47 -9.84 -6.55
N ARG A 252 24.54 -10.57 -6.56
CA ARG A 252 25.84 -10.19 -7.16
C ARG A 252 26.02 -10.99 -8.43
N GLY A 253 26.02 -10.30 -9.53
CA GLY A 253 26.52 -10.82 -10.81
C GLY A 253 25.52 -10.70 -11.94
#